data_58176f1a2cddce755333263eebc6fb5f
#
_entry.id   58176f1a2cddce755333263eebc6fb5f
#
_cell.length_a   1.000
_cell.length_b   1.000
_cell.length_c   1.000
_cell.angle_alpha   90.00
_cell.angle_beta   90.00
_cell.angle_gamma   90.00
#
_symmetry.space_group_name_H-M   'P 1'
#
loop_
_entity.id
_entity.type
_entity.pdbx_description
1 polymer ?
#
loop_
_entity_poly.entity_id
_entity_poly.type
_entity_poly.pdbx_seq_one_letter_code
_entity_poly.pdbx_strand_id
1 'polypeptide(L)'
;GEIYLNKGISLVELEKYDDAVACYDKAATIDTNDSLIWYNRGVALTQLERYDDALSSYEKAIEVSPGYADAWYNKAELLKHKGQDAEAENCFAKVKELEGE
;
A
#
# COMPACT_ATOMS: atom_id res chain seq x y z
N GLY A 1 8.25 -3.93 14.98
CA GLY A 1 8.34 -4.08 13.76
C GLY A 1 8.10 -5.36 13.03
N GLU A 2 9.15 -6.16 12.89
CA GLU A 2 9.08 -7.35 12.02
C GLU A 2 8.07 -8.39 12.48
N ILE A 3 7.90 -8.55 13.79
CA ILE A 3 6.97 -9.55 14.32
C ILE A 3 5.53 -9.23 13.86
N TYR A 4 5.14 -7.97 14.00
CA TYR A 4 3.79 -7.57 13.59
C TYR A 4 3.65 -7.55 12.08
N LEU A 5 4.68 -7.17 11.35
CA LEU A 5 4.67 -7.20 9.89
C LEU A 5 4.47 -8.65 9.41
N ASN A 6 5.26 -9.58 9.93
CA ASN A 6 5.17 -10.98 9.52
C ASN A 6 3.82 -11.58 9.89
N LYS A 7 3.31 -11.26 11.08
CA LYS A 7 2.00 -11.73 11.50
C LYS A 7 0.91 -11.20 10.58
N GLY A 8 1.00 -9.93 10.20
CA GLY A 8 0.04 -9.33 9.28
C GLY A 8 0.05 -10.01 7.92
N ILE A 9 1.24 -10.31 7.39
CA ILE A 9 1.37 -11.01 6.11
C ILE A 9 0.71 -12.39 6.19
N SER A 10 0.95 -13.12 7.27
CA SER A 10 0.31 -14.43 7.45
C SER A 10 -1.21 -14.31 7.52
N LEU A 11 -1.71 -13.28 8.19
CA LEU A 11 -3.15 -13.06 8.28
C LEU A 11 -3.77 -12.73 6.92
N VAL A 12 -3.04 -12.01 6.06
CA VAL A 12 -3.49 -11.75 4.70
C VAL A 12 -3.61 -13.06 3.92
N GLU A 13 -2.65 -13.97 4.08
CA GLU A 13 -2.69 -15.27 3.43
C GLU A 13 -3.90 -16.09 3.87
N LEU A 14 -4.37 -15.86 5.09
CA LEU A 14 -5.57 -16.50 5.63
C LEU A 14 -6.84 -15.68 5.35
N GLU A 15 -6.71 -14.61 4.57
CA GLU A 15 -7.80 -13.70 4.22
C GLU A 15 -8.43 -13.04 5.45
N LYS A 16 -7.67 -12.89 6.52
CA LYS A 16 -8.11 -12.18 7.73
C LYS A 16 -7.61 -10.74 7.66
N TYR A 17 -8.19 -9.99 6.74
CA TYR A 17 -7.70 -8.66 6.38
C TYR A 17 -7.83 -7.63 7.50
N ASP A 18 -8.93 -7.66 8.26
CA ASP A 18 -9.11 -6.74 9.41
C ASP A 18 -8.02 -6.93 10.46
N ASP A 19 -7.74 -8.19 10.77
CA ASP A 19 -6.71 -8.51 11.75
C ASP A 19 -5.32 -8.13 11.22
N ALA A 20 -5.11 -8.31 9.92
CA ALA A 20 -3.85 -7.92 9.28
C ALA A 20 -3.64 -6.42 9.39
N VAL A 21 -4.66 -5.61 9.12
CA VAL A 21 -4.57 -4.15 9.24
C VAL A 21 -4.19 -3.77 10.67
N ALA A 22 -4.79 -4.41 11.67
CA ALA A 22 -4.47 -4.12 13.07
C ALA A 22 -2.99 -4.41 13.37
N CYS A 23 -2.45 -5.50 12.81
CA CYS A 23 -1.02 -5.82 12.96
C CYS A 23 -0.14 -4.79 12.27
N TYR A 24 -0.51 -4.36 11.07
CA TYR A 24 0.26 -3.34 10.36
C TYR A 24 0.21 -2.01 11.10
N ASP A 25 -0.92 -1.66 11.72
CA ASP A 25 -1.01 -0.45 12.53
C ASP A 25 -0.01 -0.49 13.68
N LYS A 26 0.10 -1.63 14.36
CA LYS A 26 1.07 -1.80 15.43
C LYS A 26 2.49 -1.72 14.91
N ALA A 27 2.76 -2.37 13.77
CA ALA A 27 4.09 -2.34 13.16
C ALA A 27 4.46 -0.89 12.82
N ALA A 28 3.52 -0.11 12.29
CA ALA A 28 3.77 1.28 11.90
C ALA A 28 4.04 2.19 13.11
N THR A 29 3.48 1.88 14.28
CA THR A 29 3.78 2.67 15.48
C THR A 29 5.21 2.43 15.96
N ILE A 30 5.74 1.25 15.70
CA ILE A 30 7.11 0.90 16.08
C ILE A 30 8.11 1.40 15.04
N ASP A 31 7.77 1.28 13.76
CA ASP A 31 8.64 1.68 12.67
C ASP A 31 7.82 2.41 11.59
N THR A 32 7.70 3.72 11.76
CA THR A 32 6.90 4.57 10.87
C THR A 32 7.53 4.70 9.48
N ASN A 33 8.84 4.48 9.38
CA ASN A 33 9.60 4.70 8.14
C ASN A 33 9.84 3.43 7.35
N ASP A 34 9.05 2.38 7.57
CA ASP A 34 9.15 1.16 6.78
C ASP A 34 8.04 1.17 5.72
N SER A 35 8.43 1.46 4.48
CA SER A 35 7.47 1.55 3.37
C SER A 35 6.73 0.24 3.12
N LEU A 36 7.36 -0.90 3.40
CA LEU A 36 6.75 -2.21 3.21
C LEU A 36 5.51 -2.38 4.11
N ILE A 37 5.58 -1.88 5.34
CA ILE A 37 4.45 -1.93 6.26
C ILE A 37 3.27 -1.16 5.67
N TRP A 38 3.52 0.06 5.21
CA TRP A 38 2.47 0.90 4.63
C TRP A 38 1.90 0.28 3.36
N TYR A 39 2.77 -0.27 2.51
CA TYR A 39 2.35 -0.93 1.28
C TYR A 39 1.43 -2.12 1.60
N ASN A 40 1.85 -3.01 2.50
CA ASN A 40 1.05 -4.17 2.87
C ASN A 40 -0.27 -3.79 3.53
N ARG A 41 -0.26 -2.71 4.33
CA ARG A 41 -1.50 -2.18 4.91
C ARG A 41 -2.46 -1.76 3.81
N GLY A 42 -1.94 -1.08 2.79
CA GLY A 42 -2.75 -0.67 1.63
C GLY A 42 -3.36 -1.87 0.91
N VAL A 43 -2.59 -2.94 0.72
CA VAL A 43 -3.09 -4.16 0.09
C VAL A 43 -4.25 -4.75 0.87
N ALA A 44 -4.11 -4.88 2.19
CA ALA A 44 -5.16 -5.44 3.04
C ALA A 44 -6.42 -4.56 3.01
N LEU A 45 -6.25 -3.24 3.07
CA LEU A 45 -7.37 -2.31 3.02
C LEU A 45 -8.10 -2.37 1.67
N THR A 46 -7.35 -2.59 0.59
CA THR A 46 -7.94 -2.75 -0.75
C THR A 46 -8.84 -3.98 -0.78
N GLN A 47 -8.40 -5.07 -0.17
CA GLN A 47 -9.22 -6.29 -0.10
C GLN A 47 -10.50 -6.07 0.70
N LEU A 48 -10.46 -5.17 1.69
CA LEU A 48 -11.63 -4.80 2.47
C LEU A 48 -12.50 -3.74 1.77
N GLU A 49 -12.10 -3.34 0.56
CA GLU A 49 -12.77 -2.29 -0.19
C GLU A 49 -12.77 -0.94 0.53
N ARG A 50 -11.82 -0.72 1.41
CA ARG A 50 -11.62 0.55 2.10
C ARG A 50 -10.61 1.35 1.29
N TYR A 51 -11.07 1.83 0.14
CA TYR A 51 -10.18 2.39 -0.88
C TYR A 51 -9.50 3.70 -0.48
N ASP A 52 -10.20 4.58 0.23
CA ASP A 52 -9.59 5.84 0.65
C ASP A 52 -8.46 5.60 1.66
N ASP A 53 -8.67 4.67 2.60
CA ASP A 53 -7.63 4.33 3.56
C ASP A 53 -6.46 3.62 2.87
N ALA A 54 -6.76 2.75 1.91
CA ALA A 54 -5.72 2.08 1.14
C ALA A 54 -4.88 3.08 0.36
N LEU A 55 -5.53 4.07 -0.25
CA LEU A 55 -4.84 5.11 -0.99
C LEU A 55 -3.88 5.88 -0.08
N SER A 56 -4.34 6.25 1.12
CA SER A 56 -3.49 6.91 2.11
C SER A 56 -2.28 6.07 2.48
N SER A 57 -2.47 4.75 2.61
CA SER A 57 -1.37 3.84 2.93
C SER A 57 -0.34 3.80 1.81
N TYR A 58 -0.78 3.70 0.56
CA TYR A 58 0.15 3.71 -0.56
C TYR A 58 0.88 5.04 -0.68
N GLU A 59 0.18 6.16 -0.42
CA GLU A 59 0.81 7.48 -0.44
C GLU A 59 1.89 7.59 0.64
N LYS A 60 1.64 7.01 1.81
CA LYS A 60 2.64 7.00 2.86
C LYS A 60 3.84 6.14 2.48
N ALA A 61 3.60 4.98 1.85
CA ALA A 61 4.69 4.13 1.36
C ALA A 61 5.56 4.90 0.35
N ILE A 62 4.94 5.66 -0.54
CA ILE A 62 5.65 6.46 -1.55
C ILE A 62 6.41 7.61 -0.89
N GLU A 63 5.82 8.24 0.12
CA GLU A 63 6.48 9.31 0.87
C GLU A 63 7.76 8.81 1.50
N VAL A 64 7.73 7.62 2.08
CA VAL A 64 8.90 7.00 2.70
C VAL A 64 9.89 6.51 1.64
N SER A 65 9.39 5.92 0.57
CA SER A 65 10.22 5.34 -0.51
C SER A 65 9.69 5.78 -1.87
N PRO A 66 10.10 6.96 -2.37
CA PRO A 66 9.58 7.49 -3.64
C PRO A 66 9.82 6.61 -4.87
N GLY A 67 10.76 5.67 -4.79
CA GLY A 67 11.06 4.74 -5.87
C GLY A 67 10.33 3.41 -5.77
N TYR A 68 9.36 3.29 -4.88
CA TYR A 68 8.65 2.03 -4.65
C TYR A 68 7.59 1.84 -5.76
N ALA A 69 8.01 1.22 -6.86
CA ALA A 69 7.17 1.10 -8.05
C ALA A 69 5.84 0.38 -7.78
N ASP A 70 5.86 -0.67 -6.97
CA ASP A 70 4.64 -1.42 -6.65
C ASP A 70 3.59 -0.54 -5.95
N ALA A 71 4.04 0.36 -5.08
CA ALA A 71 3.12 1.28 -4.40
C ALA A 71 2.51 2.27 -5.40
N TRP A 72 3.32 2.79 -6.32
CA TRP A 72 2.82 3.66 -7.38
C TRP A 72 1.80 2.94 -8.25
N TYR A 73 2.09 1.69 -8.62
CA TYR A 73 1.18 0.90 -9.46
C TYR A 73 -0.15 0.66 -8.76
N ASN A 74 -0.11 0.23 -7.49
CA ASN A 74 -1.34 -0.04 -6.76
C ASN A 74 -2.15 1.24 -6.52
N LYS A 75 -1.46 2.36 -6.28
CA LYS A 75 -2.13 3.66 -6.17
C LYS A 75 -2.85 3.99 -7.47
N ALA A 76 -2.18 3.76 -8.62
CA ALA A 76 -2.77 4.03 -9.92
C ALA A 76 -4.02 3.18 -10.15
N GLU A 77 -3.98 1.91 -9.79
CA GLU A 77 -5.13 1.01 -9.92
C GLU A 77 -6.32 1.51 -9.08
N LEU A 78 -6.06 1.97 -7.87
CA LEU A 78 -7.12 2.50 -7.00
C LEU A 78 -7.72 3.78 -7.59
N LEU A 79 -6.88 4.68 -8.10
CA LEU A 79 -7.34 5.92 -8.70
C LEU A 79 -8.21 5.64 -9.91
N LYS A 80 -7.80 4.67 -10.73
CA LYS A 80 -8.59 4.25 -11.89
C LYS A 80 -9.95 3.70 -11.45
N HIS A 81 -9.94 2.87 -10.42
CA HIS A 81 -11.17 2.31 -9.87
C HIS A 81 -12.12 3.40 -9.37
N LYS A 82 -11.57 4.48 -8.83
CA LYS A 82 -12.35 5.61 -8.34
C LYS A 82 -12.77 6.59 -9.45
N GLY A 83 -12.39 6.31 -10.68
CA GLY A 83 -12.72 7.18 -11.82
C GLY A 83 -11.80 8.37 -11.97
N GLN A 84 -10.69 8.41 -11.26
CA GLN A 84 -9.71 9.50 -11.33
C GLN A 84 -8.62 9.14 -12.36
N ASP A 85 -9.04 9.03 -13.61
CA ASP A 85 -8.18 8.50 -14.67
C ASP A 85 -6.94 9.34 -14.95
N ALA A 86 -7.06 10.67 -14.90
CA ALA A 86 -5.90 11.55 -15.16
C ALA A 86 -4.80 11.34 -14.12
N GLU A 87 -5.17 11.24 -12.84
CA GLU A 87 -4.22 10.99 -11.78
C GLU A 87 -3.64 9.58 -11.89
N ALA A 88 -4.48 8.61 -12.27
CA ALA A 88 -4.03 7.23 -12.46
C ALA A 88 -2.97 7.18 -13.57
N GLU A 89 -3.20 7.87 -14.67
CA GLU A 89 -2.22 7.92 -15.78
C GLU A 89 -0.88 8.48 -15.32
N ASN A 90 -0.90 9.52 -14.48
CA ASN A 90 0.33 10.09 -13.95
C ASN A 90 1.09 9.05 -13.12
N CYS A 91 0.38 8.25 -12.33
CA CYS A 91 1.01 7.21 -11.51
C CYS A 91 1.54 6.07 -12.38
N PHE A 92 0.80 5.67 -13.42
CA PHE A 92 1.30 4.65 -14.35
C PHE A 92 2.54 5.13 -15.10
N ALA A 93 2.59 6.42 -15.46
CA ALA A 93 3.77 7.00 -16.08
C ALA A 93 4.98 6.93 -15.14
N LYS A 94 4.74 7.19 -13.84
CA LYS A 94 5.80 7.09 -12.85
C LYS A 94 6.32 5.67 -12.72
N VAL A 95 5.43 4.67 -12.79
CA VAL A 95 5.84 3.27 -12.76
C VAL A 95 6.78 2.96 -13.92
N LYS A 96 6.43 3.41 -15.12
CA LYS A 96 7.29 3.18 -16.29
C LYS A 96 8.66 3.85 -16.12
N GLU A 97 8.67 5.07 -15.61
CA GLU A 97 9.91 5.79 -15.35
C GLU A 97 10.79 5.03 -14.36
N LEU A 98 10.19 4.51 -13.29
CA LEU A 98 10.93 3.78 -12.27
C LEU A 98 11.45 2.44 -12.77
N GLU A 99 10.75 1.82 -13.71
CA GLU A 99 11.17 0.54 -14.28
C GLU A 99 12.12 0.71 -15.48
N GLY A 100 12.44 1.92 -15.83
CA GLY A 100 13.39 2.21 -16.89
C GLY A 100 12.85 2.06 -18.29
N GLU A 101 11.55 2.17 -18.45
CA GLU A 101 10.92 2.04 -19.77
C GLU A 101 10.58 3.38 -20.42
#